data_4abde5ace14029b1ec5d19b76a7951a5
#
_entry.id   4abde5ace14029b1ec5d19b76a7951a5
#
_cell.length_a   1.000
_cell.length_b   1.000
_cell.length_c   1.000
_cell.angle_alpha   90.00
_cell.angle_beta   90.00
_cell.angle_gamma   90.00
#
_symmetry.space_group_name_H-M   'P 1'
#
loop_
_entity.id
_entity.type
_entity.pdbx_description
1 polymer ?
#
loop_
_entity_poly.entity_id
_entity_poly.type
_entity_poly.pdbx_seq_one_letter_code
_entity_poly.pdbx_strand_id
1 'polypeptide(L)'
;SEMCIRDRYGISGFGLARNLRIPRKEAQGFIDRYFQRFPGIREYMDETVKFAKENARVETLFGRVIHTPEINSKGPTAGFAKRAAINAPIQGAAADIIRRAMIRMPKAIATMPAKMLLQVHDELLFEVAEDAVGPLVEVVREVMETAAEPVLKLDVPLIVDAGQGAHWAEAH
;
A
#
# COMPACT_ATOMS: atom_id res chain seq x y z
N SER A 1 -11.49 10.11 -0.69
CA SER A 1 -10.18 9.46 -0.49
C SER A 1 -9.85 8.39 -1.53
N GLU A 2 -10.79 7.63 -2.07
CA GLU A 2 -10.55 6.66 -3.17
C GLU A 2 -10.01 7.30 -4.47
N MET A 3 -10.28 8.57 -4.70
CA MET A 3 -9.83 9.31 -5.87
C MET A 3 -8.30 9.48 -5.89
N CYS A 4 -7.67 9.72 -4.73
CA CYS A 4 -6.22 9.87 -4.62
C CYS A 4 -5.44 8.57 -4.90
N ILE A 5 -6.04 7.41 -4.62
CA ILE A 5 -5.37 6.11 -4.84
C ILE A 5 -5.31 5.78 -6.33
N ARG A 6 -6.42 5.97 -7.07
CA ARG A 6 -6.46 5.72 -8.52
C ARG A 6 -5.55 6.67 -9.31
N ASP A 7 -5.40 7.91 -8.87
CA ASP A 7 -4.60 8.92 -9.55
C ASP A 7 -3.09 8.67 -9.42
N ARG A 8 -2.66 8.12 -8.30
CA ARG A 8 -1.25 7.73 -8.06
C ARG A 8 -0.78 6.59 -8.96
N TYR A 9 -1.70 5.77 -9.49
CA TYR A 9 -1.39 4.55 -10.21
C TYR A 9 -1.57 4.65 -11.74
N GLY A 10 -1.45 5.87 -12.30
CA GLY A 10 -1.41 6.08 -13.74
C GLY A 10 -2.79 6.15 -14.38
N ILE A 11 -3.74 6.86 -13.76
CA ILE A 11 -5.01 7.19 -14.41
C ILE A 11 -4.74 7.99 -15.68
N SER A 12 -5.43 7.65 -16.77
CA SER A 12 -5.36 8.44 -18.00
C SER A 12 -6.23 9.70 -17.87
N GLY A 13 -5.87 10.76 -18.62
CA GLY A 13 -6.73 11.96 -18.72
C GLY A 13 -8.17 11.65 -19.11
N PHE A 14 -8.41 10.55 -19.87
CA PHE A 14 -9.75 10.05 -20.18
C PHE A 14 -10.47 9.48 -18.94
N GLY A 15 -9.77 8.68 -18.14
CA GLY A 15 -10.33 8.10 -16.92
C GLY A 15 -10.68 9.19 -15.90
N LEU A 16 -9.77 10.16 -15.68
CA LEU A 16 -9.99 11.28 -14.78
C LEU A 16 -11.14 12.18 -15.26
N ALA A 17 -11.19 12.51 -16.54
CA ALA A 17 -12.26 13.32 -17.13
C ALA A 17 -13.64 12.69 -16.91
N ARG A 18 -13.75 11.36 -17.09
CA ARG A 18 -15.00 10.63 -16.86
C ARG A 18 -15.40 10.63 -15.38
N ASN A 19 -14.45 10.43 -14.47
CA ASN A 19 -14.74 10.39 -13.04
C ASN A 19 -15.17 11.75 -12.50
N LEU A 20 -14.48 12.81 -12.91
CA LEU A 20 -14.78 14.19 -12.48
C LEU A 20 -15.86 14.89 -13.30
N ARG A 21 -16.30 14.28 -14.42
CA ARG A 21 -17.25 14.87 -15.39
C ARG A 21 -16.78 16.23 -15.94
N ILE A 22 -15.48 16.32 -16.23
CA ILE A 22 -14.83 17.52 -16.78
C ILE A 22 -14.28 17.25 -18.20
N PRO A 23 -13.99 18.30 -18.99
CA PRO A 23 -13.34 18.12 -20.28
C PRO A 23 -11.98 17.41 -20.17
N ARG A 24 -11.67 16.55 -21.16
CA ARG A 24 -10.39 15.78 -21.18
C ARG A 24 -9.15 16.68 -21.12
N LYS A 25 -9.19 17.85 -21.75
CA LYS A 25 -8.09 18.84 -21.73
C LYS A 25 -7.84 19.36 -20.32
N GLU A 26 -8.88 19.60 -19.58
CA GLU A 26 -8.80 20.06 -18.18
C GLU A 26 -8.26 18.97 -17.27
N ALA A 27 -8.77 17.74 -17.41
CA ALA A 27 -8.26 16.57 -16.69
C ALA A 27 -6.77 16.34 -16.95
N GLN A 28 -6.32 16.46 -18.21
CA GLN A 28 -4.91 16.37 -18.55
C GLN A 28 -4.09 17.48 -17.87
N GLY A 29 -4.60 18.71 -17.84
CA GLY A 29 -3.96 19.83 -17.16
C GLY A 29 -3.79 19.59 -15.64
N PHE A 30 -4.73 18.92 -14.98
CA PHE A 30 -4.57 18.49 -13.58
C PHE A 30 -3.43 17.49 -13.42
N ILE A 31 -3.39 16.47 -14.27
CA ILE A 31 -2.34 15.45 -14.26
C ILE A 31 -0.96 16.09 -14.47
N ASP A 32 -0.84 17.00 -15.43
CA ASP A 32 0.43 17.66 -15.74
C ASP A 32 0.92 18.52 -14.56
N ARG A 33 0.04 19.30 -13.93
CA ARG A 33 0.37 20.07 -12.71
C ARG A 33 0.74 19.18 -11.54
N TYR A 34 0.06 18.04 -11.37
CA TYR A 34 0.39 17.07 -10.33
C TYR A 34 1.82 16.55 -10.48
N PHE A 35 2.18 16.12 -11.68
CA PHE A 35 3.54 15.62 -11.93
C PHE A 35 4.61 16.73 -11.94
N GLN A 36 4.26 17.97 -12.26
CA GLN A 36 5.15 19.10 -12.04
C GLN A 36 5.42 19.35 -10.55
N ARG A 37 4.40 19.19 -9.70
CA ARG A 37 4.53 19.35 -8.26
C ARG A 37 5.28 18.18 -7.61
N PHE A 38 5.12 16.96 -8.16
CA PHE A 38 5.67 15.72 -7.64
C PHE A 38 6.45 14.95 -8.72
N PRO A 39 7.60 15.49 -9.18
CA PRO A 39 8.33 14.89 -10.31
C PRO A 39 8.86 13.49 -10.00
N GLY A 40 9.27 13.19 -8.77
CA GLY A 40 9.74 11.87 -8.36
C GLY A 40 8.71 10.75 -8.51
N ILE A 41 7.40 11.07 -8.50
CA ILE A 41 6.36 10.07 -8.76
C ILE A 41 6.39 9.67 -10.24
N ARG A 42 6.56 10.63 -11.16
CA ARG A 42 6.69 10.32 -12.60
C ARG A 42 7.96 9.52 -12.87
N GLU A 43 9.08 9.93 -12.28
CA GLU A 43 10.36 9.24 -12.41
C GLU A 43 10.25 7.78 -11.95
N TYR A 44 9.69 7.54 -10.76
CA TYR A 44 9.41 6.20 -10.26
C TYR A 44 8.58 5.36 -11.25
N MET A 45 7.51 5.94 -11.82
CA MET A 45 6.65 5.25 -12.77
C MET A 45 7.41 4.86 -14.05
N ASP A 46 8.19 5.78 -14.60
CA ASP A 46 8.94 5.58 -15.83
C ASP A 46 10.06 4.55 -15.64
N GLU A 47 10.81 4.64 -14.54
CA GLU A 47 11.86 3.70 -14.17
C GLU A 47 11.31 2.29 -13.91
N THR A 48 10.21 2.18 -13.17
CA THR A 48 9.57 0.89 -12.89
C THR A 48 9.11 0.21 -14.17
N VAL A 49 8.48 0.95 -15.09
CA VAL A 49 8.04 0.39 -16.38
C VAL A 49 9.25 -0.01 -17.24
N LYS A 50 10.32 0.78 -17.24
CA LYS A 50 11.56 0.45 -17.95
C LYS A 50 12.16 -0.85 -17.40
N PHE A 51 12.35 -0.93 -16.10
CA PHE A 51 12.88 -2.12 -15.43
C PHE A 51 12.02 -3.37 -15.71
N ALA A 52 10.69 -3.23 -15.60
CA ALA A 52 9.76 -4.32 -15.86
C ALA A 52 9.87 -4.84 -17.31
N LYS A 53 10.03 -3.95 -18.30
CA LYS A 53 10.19 -4.33 -19.71
C LYS A 53 11.49 -5.08 -19.99
N GLU A 54 12.57 -4.70 -19.32
CA GLU A 54 13.89 -5.30 -19.49
C GLU A 54 13.99 -6.64 -18.78
N ASN A 55 13.32 -6.81 -17.61
CA ASN A 55 13.48 -7.96 -16.74
C ASN A 55 12.25 -8.87 -16.63
N ALA A 56 11.10 -8.52 -17.24
CA ALA A 56 9.82 -9.20 -17.13
C ALA A 56 9.34 -9.39 -15.69
N ARG A 57 9.81 -8.55 -14.76
CA ARG A 57 9.49 -8.57 -13.35
C ARG A 57 9.68 -7.20 -12.71
N VAL A 58 9.11 -7.02 -11.52
CA VAL A 58 9.41 -5.95 -10.57
C VAL A 58 9.69 -6.56 -9.19
N GLU A 59 10.19 -5.77 -8.26
CA GLU A 59 10.56 -6.24 -6.92
C GLU A 59 9.98 -5.30 -5.86
N THR A 60 9.58 -5.87 -4.72
CA THR A 60 9.19 -5.07 -3.55
C THR A 60 10.43 -4.50 -2.86
N LEU A 61 10.21 -3.57 -1.92
CA LEU A 61 11.30 -3.02 -1.07
C LEU A 61 12.05 -4.10 -0.28
N PHE A 62 11.44 -5.28 -0.10
CA PHE A 62 12.04 -6.43 0.60
C PHE A 62 12.63 -7.48 -0.36
N GLY A 63 12.72 -7.17 -1.65
CA GLY A 63 13.32 -8.06 -2.66
C GLY A 63 12.40 -9.18 -3.14
N ARG A 64 11.11 -9.16 -2.79
CA ARG A 64 10.17 -10.15 -3.32
C ARG A 64 9.88 -9.86 -4.79
N VAL A 65 10.13 -10.87 -5.63
CA VAL A 65 9.93 -10.81 -7.08
C VAL A 65 8.45 -10.95 -7.44
N ILE A 66 7.99 -10.09 -8.34
CA ILE A 66 6.64 -10.13 -8.92
C ILE A 66 6.78 -10.13 -10.43
N HIS A 67 6.41 -11.23 -11.08
CA HIS A 67 6.51 -11.38 -12.52
C HIS A 67 5.50 -10.52 -13.26
N THR A 68 5.93 -9.91 -14.38
CA THR A 68 5.13 -9.03 -15.24
C THR A 68 5.16 -9.51 -16.70
N PRO A 69 4.66 -10.73 -17.00
CA PRO A 69 4.83 -11.36 -18.32
C PRO A 69 4.18 -10.56 -19.46
N GLU A 70 3.13 -9.81 -19.15
CA GLU A 70 2.37 -9.04 -20.15
C GLU A 70 2.90 -7.62 -20.39
N ILE A 71 4.02 -7.24 -19.76
CA ILE A 71 4.55 -5.86 -19.79
C ILE A 71 4.88 -5.38 -21.23
N ASN A 72 5.26 -6.30 -22.11
CA ASN A 72 5.59 -6.03 -23.50
C ASN A 72 4.41 -6.29 -24.48
N SER A 73 3.22 -6.58 -23.97
CA SER A 73 2.01 -6.75 -24.76
C SER A 73 1.66 -5.48 -25.52
N LYS A 74 0.98 -5.64 -26.67
CA LYS A 74 0.51 -4.52 -27.52
C LYS A 74 -0.99 -4.32 -27.34
N GLY A 75 -1.49 -3.15 -27.77
CA GLY A 75 -2.92 -2.84 -27.76
C GLY A 75 -3.47 -2.48 -26.37
N PRO A 76 -4.75 -2.75 -26.09
CA PRO A 76 -5.43 -2.35 -24.85
C PRO A 76 -4.80 -2.92 -23.57
N THR A 77 -4.23 -4.13 -23.64
CA THR A 77 -3.58 -4.83 -22.52
C THR A 77 -2.31 -4.10 -22.06
N ALA A 78 -1.60 -3.43 -22.97
CA ALA A 78 -0.35 -2.72 -22.63
C ALA A 78 -0.54 -1.66 -21.54
N GLY A 79 -1.64 -0.93 -21.55
CA GLY A 79 -1.94 0.08 -20.53
C GLY A 79 -2.21 -0.53 -19.16
N PHE A 80 -2.90 -1.66 -19.12
CA PHE A 80 -3.16 -2.39 -17.89
C PHE A 80 -1.87 -2.98 -17.31
N ALA A 81 -1.06 -3.64 -18.13
CA ALA A 81 0.19 -4.26 -17.72
C ALA A 81 1.18 -3.23 -17.11
N LYS A 82 1.29 -2.04 -17.71
CA LYS A 82 2.11 -0.95 -17.15
C LYS A 82 1.62 -0.50 -15.78
N ARG A 83 0.31 -0.27 -15.62
CA ARG A 83 -0.25 0.12 -14.31
C ARG A 83 -0.05 -0.96 -13.26
N ALA A 84 -0.27 -2.22 -13.63
CA ALA A 84 -0.03 -3.35 -12.74
C ALA A 84 1.44 -3.41 -12.28
N ALA A 85 2.39 -3.21 -13.19
CA ALA A 85 3.82 -3.18 -12.87
C ALA A 85 4.20 -2.02 -11.94
N ILE A 86 3.62 -0.83 -12.13
CA ILE A 86 3.85 0.34 -11.25
C ILE A 86 3.31 0.09 -9.84
N ASN A 87 2.13 -0.53 -9.73
CA ASN A 87 1.47 -0.80 -8.45
C ASN A 87 2.11 -1.93 -7.65
N ALA A 88 2.61 -2.94 -8.34
CA ALA A 88 3.05 -4.18 -7.73
C ALA A 88 4.14 -4.00 -6.66
N PRO A 89 5.19 -3.17 -6.84
CA PRO A 89 6.19 -2.92 -5.79
C PRO A 89 5.58 -2.27 -4.54
N ILE A 90 4.68 -1.31 -4.71
CA ILE A 90 4.09 -0.54 -3.61
C ILE A 90 3.14 -1.43 -2.81
N GLN A 91 2.16 -2.05 -3.47
CA GLN A 91 1.20 -2.95 -2.82
C GLN A 91 1.90 -4.19 -2.25
N GLY A 92 2.90 -4.69 -2.97
CA GLY A 92 3.71 -5.80 -2.50
C GLY A 92 4.50 -5.44 -1.24
N ALA A 93 5.12 -4.27 -1.17
CA ALA A 93 5.84 -3.81 0.03
C ALA A 93 4.89 -3.62 1.22
N ALA A 94 3.68 -3.06 1.00
CA ALA A 94 2.67 -2.95 2.05
C ALA A 94 2.25 -4.32 2.58
N ALA A 95 2.03 -5.30 1.70
CA ALA A 95 1.72 -6.68 2.10
C ALA A 95 2.90 -7.35 2.85
N ASP A 96 4.13 -7.05 2.48
CA ASP A 96 5.31 -7.55 3.19
C ASP A 96 5.42 -6.96 4.60
N ILE A 97 5.11 -5.67 4.79
CA ILE A 97 5.12 -4.99 6.09
C ILE A 97 4.06 -5.60 7.02
N ILE A 98 2.81 -5.70 6.59
CA ILE A 98 1.73 -6.26 7.44
C ILE A 98 2.03 -7.73 7.80
N ARG A 99 2.54 -8.52 6.84
CA ARG A 99 2.92 -9.90 7.10
C ARG A 99 4.04 -10.02 8.13
N ARG A 100 5.03 -9.12 8.10
CA ARG A 100 6.13 -9.07 9.07
C ARG A 100 5.62 -8.70 10.47
N ALA A 101 4.69 -7.75 10.56
CA ALA A 101 3.99 -7.43 11.80
C ALA A 101 3.27 -8.67 12.35
N MET A 102 2.47 -9.34 11.52
CA MET A 102 1.73 -10.54 11.91
C MET A 102 2.63 -11.67 12.40
N ILE A 103 3.81 -11.86 11.80
CA ILE A 103 4.77 -12.90 12.24
C ILE A 103 5.33 -12.60 13.64
N ARG A 104 5.52 -11.32 13.98
CA ARG A 104 6.07 -10.89 15.28
C ARG A 104 5.01 -10.83 16.38
N MET A 105 3.77 -10.56 16.01
CA MET A 105 2.66 -10.30 16.92
C MET A 105 2.42 -11.39 17.95
N PRO A 106 2.35 -12.70 17.60
CA PRO A 106 2.10 -13.77 18.58
C PRO A 106 3.10 -13.78 19.74
N LYS A 107 4.37 -13.50 19.45
CA LYS A 107 5.41 -13.41 20.48
C LYS A 107 5.25 -12.15 21.34
N ALA A 108 4.92 -11.03 20.73
CA ALA A 108 4.76 -9.74 21.43
C ALA A 108 3.60 -9.76 22.41
N ILE A 109 2.49 -10.43 22.09
CA ILE A 109 1.29 -10.50 22.93
C ILE A 109 1.18 -11.79 23.75
N ALA A 110 2.21 -12.64 23.77
CA ALA A 110 2.16 -13.99 24.38
C ALA A 110 1.74 -14.02 25.86
N THR A 111 2.02 -12.97 26.61
CA THR A 111 1.66 -12.85 28.06
C THR A 111 0.40 -12.01 28.30
N MET A 112 -0.25 -11.53 27.25
CA MET A 112 -1.43 -10.68 27.34
C MET A 112 -2.72 -11.50 27.17
N PRO A 113 -3.83 -11.13 27.81
CA PRO A 113 -5.15 -11.73 27.58
C PRO A 113 -5.74 -11.24 26.27
N ALA A 114 -5.02 -11.47 25.16
CA ALA A 114 -5.35 -10.99 23.83
C ALA A 114 -5.11 -12.04 22.76
N LYS A 115 -5.87 -11.99 21.68
CA LYS A 115 -5.74 -12.86 20.50
C LYS A 115 -5.83 -12.04 19.24
N MET A 116 -4.86 -12.20 18.32
CA MET A 116 -4.99 -11.71 16.96
C MET A 116 -5.96 -12.62 16.21
N LEU A 117 -7.07 -12.07 15.72
CA LEU A 117 -8.15 -12.83 15.09
C LEU A 117 -7.97 -12.94 13.59
N LEU A 118 -7.80 -11.80 12.90
CA LEU A 118 -7.71 -11.74 11.45
C LEU A 118 -7.06 -10.43 10.98
N GLN A 119 -6.74 -10.41 9.68
CA GLN A 119 -6.23 -9.25 8.97
C GLN A 119 -7.24 -8.87 7.88
N VAL A 120 -7.57 -7.58 7.78
CA VAL A 120 -8.41 -7.01 6.73
C VAL A 120 -7.65 -5.83 6.11
N HIS A 121 -7.29 -5.97 4.82
CA HIS A 121 -6.46 -4.99 4.11
C HIS A 121 -5.15 -4.68 4.86
N ASP A 122 -5.07 -3.52 5.50
CA ASP A 122 -3.94 -2.99 6.30
C ASP A 122 -4.23 -2.96 7.81
N GLU A 123 -5.34 -3.55 8.24
CA GLU A 123 -5.77 -3.62 9.64
C GLU A 123 -5.53 -5.00 10.24
N LEU A 124 -5.23 -5.03 11.54
CA LEU A 124 -5.20 -6.24 12.37
C LEU A 124 -6.28 -6.15 13.45
N LEU A 125 -7.12 -7.17 13.53
CA LEU A 125 -8.18 -7.26 14.50
C LEU A 125 -7.78 -8.17 15.67
N PHE A 126 -8.04 -7.68 16.89
CA PHE A 126 -7.74 -8.39 18.14
C PHE A 126 -8.99 -8.52 19.00
N GLU A 127 -9.07 -9.64 19.71
CA GLU A 127 -9.93 -9.81 20.89
C GLU A 127 -9.05 -9.66 22.13
N VAL A 128 -9.49 -8.86 23.07
CA VAL A 128 -8.72 -8.53 24.29
C VAL A 128 -9.64 -8.23 25.46
N ALA A 129 -9.20 -8.53 26.69
CA ALA A 129 -9.89 -8.12 27.90
C ALA A 129 -9.89 -6.59 28.05
N GLU A 130 -10.99 -5.99 28.53
CA GLU A 130 -11.16 -4.53 28.60
C GLU A 130 -10.04 -3.80 29.35
N ASP A 131 -9.55 -4.38 30.43
CA ASP A 131 -8.47 -3.85 31.26
C ASP A 131 -7.08 -3.91 30.60
N ALA A 132 -6.95 -4.72 29.54
CA ALA A 132 -5.71 -4.91 28.79
C ALA A 132 -5.65 -4.14 27.44
N VAL A 133 -6.70 -3.41 27.07
CA VAL A 133 -6.78 -2.69 25.80
C VAL A 133 -5.64 -1.69 25.63
N GLY A 134 -5.43 -0.81 26.62
CA GLY A 134 -4.37 0.20 26.56
C GLY A 134 -2.98 -0.40 26.37
N PRO A 135 -2.54 -1.32 27.24
CA PRO A 135 -1.27 -2.02 27.05
C PRO A 135 -1.15 -2.76 25.70
N LEU A 136 -2.23 -3.37 25.20
CA LEU A 136 -2.21 -4.04 23.91
C LEU A 136 -1.98 -3.05 22.77
N VAL A 137 -2.67 -1.91 22.78
CA VAL A 137 -2.53 -0.87 21.73
C VAL A 137 -1.07 -0.41 21.60
N GLU A 138 -0.38 -0.20 22.70
CA GLU A 138 1.03 0.22 22.69
C GLU A 138 1.93 -0.86 22.08
N VAL A 139 1.74 -2.13 22.45
CA VAL A 139 2.51 -3.25 21.89
C VAL A 139 2.23 -3.45 20.40
N VAL A 140 0.95 -3.40 19.99
CA VAL A 140 0.55 -3.56 18.59
C VAL A 140 1.12 -2.44 17.74
N ARG A 141 1.03 -1.19 18.23
CA ARG A 141 1.59 -0.02 17.55
C ARG A 141 3.09 -0.18 17.33
N GLU A 142 3.85 -0.49 18.37
CA GLU A 142 5.29 -0.69 18.27
C GLU A 142 5.65 -1.78 17.25
N VAL A 143 4.98 -2.94 17.29
CA VAL A 143 5.23 -4.05 16.37
C VAL A 143 4.91 -3.69 14.92
N MET A 144 3.81 -2.97 14.68
CA MET A 144 3.40 -2.59 13.32
C MET A 144 4.25 -1.46 12.76
N GLU A 145 4.53 -0.41 13.53
CA GLU A 145 5.33 0.75 13.10
C GLU A 145 6.79 0.36 12.82
N THR A 146 7.32 -0.61 13.56
CA THR A 146 8.69 -1.12 13.36
C THR A 146 8.75 -2.36 12.45
N ALA A 147 7.66 -2.75 11.80
CA ALA A 147 7.59 -4.01 11.05
C ALA A 147 8.59 -4.11 9.89
N ALA A 148 8.99 -3.00 9.29
CA ALA A 148 10.01 -2.95 8.25
C ALA A 148 11.42 -3.23 8.77
N GLU A 149 11.70 -2.90 10.02
CA GLU A 149 13.02 -3.02 10.62
C GLU A 149 13.38 -4.49 11.01
N PRO A 150 14.65 -4.84 11.15
CA PRO A 150 15.85 -4.07 10.80
C PRO A 150 16.22 -4.12 9.32
N VAL A 151 15.41 -4.79 8.49
CA VAL A 151 15.73 -5.03 7.06
C VAL A 151 15.70 -3.75 6.25
N LEU A 152 14.74 -2.88 6.57
CA LEU A 152 14.55 -1.61 5.88
C LEU A 152 14.16 -0.53 6.90
N LYS A 153 14.87 0.60 6.86
CA LYS A 153 14.46 1.82 7.55
C LYS A 153 13.75 2.72 6.53
N LEU A 154 12.48 2.99 6.77
CA LEU A 154 11.69 3.88 5.93
C LEU A 154 12.01 5.35 6.25
N ASP A 155 12.11 6.18 5.22
CA ASP A 155 12.27 7.63 5.38
C ASP A 155 10.97 8.31 5.82
N VAL A 156 9.83 7.66 5.57
CA VAL A 156 8.51 8.10 6.04
C VAL A 156 8.05 7.18 7.16
N PRO A 157 7.67 7.71 8.33
CA PRO A 157 7.22 6.87 9.44
C PRO A 157 5.93 6.14 9.10
N LEU A 158 5.82 4.90 9.55
CA LEU A 158 4.54 4.21 9.62
C LEU A 158 3.82 4.70 10.88
N ILE A 159 2.58 5.12 10.73
CA ILE A 159 1.74 5.57 11.86
C ILE A 159 0.55 4.63 11.92
N VAL A 160 0.30 4.08 13.11
CA VAL A 160 -0.80 3.14 13.36
C VAL A 160 -1.85 3.79 14.24
N ASP A 161 -3.06 3.89 13.69
CA ASP A 161 -4.25 4.29 14.44
C ASP A 161 -4.91 3.06 15.05
N ALA A 162 -5.49 3.22 16.24
CA ALA A 162 -6.18 2.15 16.94
C ALA A 162 -7.58 2.60 17.36
N GLY A 163 -8.58 1.82 16.97
CA GLY A 163 -9.96 1.92 17.45
C GLY A 163 -10.29 0.80 18.41
N GLN A 164 -11.28 1.02 19.28
CA GLN A 164 -11.80 0.00 20.19
C GLN A 164 -13.32 0.06 20.25
N GLY A 165 -13.96 -1.08 20.45
CA GLY A 165 -15.41 -1.19 20.58
C GLY A 165 -15.80 -2.58 21.04
N ALA A 166 -17.08 -2.77 21.40
CA ALA A 166 -17.60 -4.07 21.77
C ALA A 166 -17.66 -5.05 20.58
N HIS A 167 -17.64 -4.52 19.35
CA HIS A 167 -17.54 -5.28 18.11
C HIS A 167 -16.85 -4.45 17.02
N TRP A 168 -16.40 -5.12 15.95
CA TRP A 168 -15.59 -4.51 14.89
C TRP A 168 -16.19 -3.24 14.28
N ALA A 169 -17.51 -3.20 14.04
CA ALA A 169 -18.17 -2.04 13.45
C ALA A 169 -18.17 -0.78 14.35
N GLU A 170 -17.88 -0.91 15.64
CA GLU A 170 -17.70 0.22 16.55
C GLU A 170 -16.25 0.66 16.63
N ALA A 171 -15.31 -0.26 16.35
CA ALA A 171 -13.88 0.01 16.42
C ALA A 171 -13.33 0.64 15.13
N HIS A 172 -14.14 0.65 14.04
CA HIS A 172 -13.72 1.11 12.70
C HIS A 172 -14.16 2.54 12.39
#